data_1b97ce54fe13f67af4ff762a41750deb
#
_entry.id   1b97ce54fe13f67af4ff762a41750deb
#
_cell.length_a   1.000
_cell.length_b   1.000
_cell.length_c   1.000
_cell.angle_alpha   90.00
_cell.angle_beta   90.00
_cell.angle_gamma   90.00
#
_symmetry.space_group_name_H-M   'P 1'
#
loop_
_entity.id
_entity.type
_entity.pdbx_description
1 polymer ?
#
loop_
_entity_poly.entity_id
_entity_poly.type
_entity_poly.pdbx_seq_one_letter_code
_entity_poly.pdbx_strand_id
1 'polypeptide(L)'
;MDRIVASRCRYDLVHLTNPLPRTIKAWRVPIDNQRSKMTPFSTLIDGMQQNVDCHSISLPTDWLQGRTAYGGLSAALCLEATHRGNENLPPLRSAQYCFVGPATGNLNISAQMLRKGKSTTLVGCDMTGDSGLAVRSTLCFGASRPSSHHYQSLVKPQVAGPDDCPAYFNWTASPSFARHFDGRLAAGAMPRTNGAKPEMSVWLRHHDIGDETSMVRLLALADALPPAALVLATDPMPISTLTWSIDVLEAYPSNSTGWWLAQATCDTSREGYSAQETVIWSPDGKPVLVARQNVAIFG
;
A
#
# COMPACT_ATOMS: atom_id res chain seq x y z
N MET A 1 -6.82 63.71 12.51
CA MET A 1 -6.07 63.91 13.73
C MET A 1 -6.31 62.68 14.57
N ASP A 2 -5.31 61.75 14.58
CA ASP A 2 -4.77 61.14 15.76
C ASP A 2 -3.73 60.12 15.34
N ARG A 3 -2.57 60.25 15.97
CA ARG A 3 -1.33 59.54 15.66
C ARG A 3 -1.38 58.15 16.29
N ILE A 4 -1.05 57.10 15.51
CA ILE A 4 -0.71 55.81 16.04
C ILE A 4 0.81 55.70 16.16
N VAL A 5 1.26 55.50 17.39
CA VAL A 5 2.65 55.36 17.82
C VAL A 5 3.11 53.93 17.53
N ALA A 6 4.16 53.78 16.72
CA ALA A 6 4.83 52.52 16.50
C ALA A 6 5.83 52.25 17.65
N SER A 7 5.65 51.17 18.39
CA SER A 7 6.64 50.67 19.36
C SER A 7 7.56 49.64 18.63
N ARG A 8 8.83 50.01 18.51
CA ARG A 8 9.91 49.09 18.07
C ARG A 8 10.37 48.26 19.27
N CYS A 9 10.16 46.95 19.26
CA CYS A 9 10.92 46.02 20.08
C CYS A 9 12.24 45.68 19.41
N ARG A 10 13.35 46.04 20.08
CA ARG A 10 14.69 45.54 19.75
C ARG A 10 14.88 44.21 20.45
N TYR A 11 15.32 43.21 19.69
CA TYR A 11 15.85 41.97 20.27
C TYR A 11 17.38 42.04 20.22
N ASP A 12 17.98 41.96 21.40
CA ASP A 12 19.43 41.87 21.56
C ASP A 12 19.94 40.49 21.18
N LEU A 13 20.96 40.46 20.33
CA LEU A 13 21.72 39.26 19.96
C LEU A 13 22.63 38.89 21.17
N VAL A 14 22.29 37.78 21.83
CA VAL A 14 23.20 37.13 22.78
C VAL A 14 23.97 36.06 22.03
N HIS A 15 25.27 36.28 21.82
CA HIS A 15 26.23 35.29 21.37
C HIS A 15 26.44 34.25 22.47
N LEU A 16 25.97 33.02 22.23
CA LEU A 16 26.38 31.83 22.99
C LEU A 16 27.24 30.95 22.08
N THR A 17 28.55 31.08 22.25
CA THR A 17 29.56 30.12 21.76
C THR A 17 29.63 28.96 22.75
N ASN A 18 29.06 27.80 22.39
CA ASN A 18 29.38 26.54 23.05
C ASN A 18 29.83 25.52 22.00
N PRO A 19 30.97 24.81 22.21
CA PRO A 19 31.47 23.83 21.26
C PRO A 19 30.63 22.54 21.34
N LEU A 20 30.27 22.01 20.18
CA LEU A 20 29.57 20.74 19.99
C LEU A 20 30.39 19.57 20.61
N PRO A 21 29.75 18.63 21.32
CA PRO A 21 30.44 17.42 21.79
C PRO A 21 30.79 16.51 20.60
N ARG A 22 32.06 16.17 20.48
CA ARG A 22 32.60 15.15 19.58
C ARG A 22 32.14 13.77 20.05
N THR A 23 31.84 12.91 19.05
CA THR A 23 31.55 11.47 19.11
C THR A 23 30.08 11.08 19.23
N ILE A 24 29.38 11.12 18.09
CA ILE A 24 28.25 10.23 17.86
C ILE A 24 28.86 8.87 17.45
N LYS A 25 28.87 7.90 18.36
CA LYS A 25 29.13 6.49 18.04
C LYS A 25 27.98 6.03 17.14
N ALA A 26 28.29 5.81 15.86
CA ALA A 26 27.36 5.16 14.94
C ALA A 26 27.04 3.75 15.47
N TRP A 27 25.83 3.55 15.94
CA TRP A 27 25.30 2.24 16.23
C TRP A 27 25.13 1.50 14.89
N ARG A 28 26.12 0.69 14.53
CA ARG A 28 25.95 -0.30 13.48
C ARG A 28 25.09 -1.43 14.07
N VAL A 29 23.80 -1.40 13.79
CA VAL A 29 22.94 -2.56 13.95
C VAL A 29 23.32 -3.55 12.84
N PRO A 30 23.69 -4.80 13.14
CA PRO A 30 23.98 -5.79 12.11
C PRO A 30 22.72 -6.08 11.32
N ILE A 31 22.72 -5.73 10.04
CA ILE A 31 21.57 -5.87 9.11
C ILE A 31 21.25 -7.36 8.81
N ASP A 32 22.16 -8.28 9.16
CA ASP A 32 22.10 -9.65 8.66
C ASP A 32 21.32 -10.66 9.52
N ASN A 33 20.96 -10.33 10.75
CA ASN A 33 20.32 -11.31 11.64
C ASN A 33 18.78 -11.20 11.73
N GLN A 34 18.15 -10.24 11.04
CA GLN A 34 16.68 -10.07 11.03
C GLN A 34 16.00 -10.66 9.78
N ARG A 35 16.71 -10.83 8.67
CA ARG A 35 16.14 -11.44 7.44
C ARG A 35 15.82 -12.94 7.62
N SER A 36 16.54 -13.65 8.48
CA SER A 36 16.34 -15.09 8.72
C SER A 36 15.06 -15.46 9.48
N LYS A 37 14.25 -14.47 9.87
CA LYS A 37 12.98 -14.65 10.63
C LYS A 37 11.75 -14.11 9.91
N MET A 38 11.88 -13.66 8.66
CA MET A 38 10.74 -13.12 7.91
C MET A 38 9.98 -14.25 7.23
N THR A 39 8.66 -14.20 7.29
CA THR A 39 7.76 -15.15 6.62
C THR A 39 7.58 -14.72 5.16
N PRO A 40 8.10 -15.44 4.15
CA PRO A 40 7.89 -15.09 2.74
C PRO A 40 6.39 -15.01 2.40
N PHE A 41 6.03 -14.15 1.45
CA PHE A 41 4.64 -14.01 1.01
C PHE A 41 4.07 -15.33 0.49
N SER A 42 4.85 -16.07 -0.30
CA SER A 42 4.49 -17.40 -0.79
C SER A 42 4.17 -18.36 0.36
N THR A 43 5.05 -18.43 1.37
CA THR A 43 4.85 -19.26 2.56
C THR A 43 3.60 -18.86 3.33
N LEU A 44 3.33 -17.55 3.44
CA LEU A 44 2.13 -17.04 4.10
C LEU A 44 0.86 -17.49 3.36
N ILE A 45 0.83 -17.31 2.05
CA ILE A 45 -0.31 -17.72 1.21
C ILE A 45 -0.50 -19.25 1.27
N ASP A 46 0.58 -20.03 1.12
CA ASP A 46 0.53 -21.49 1.18
C ASP A 46 0.04 -22.01 2.54
N GLY A 47 0.33 -21.27 3.61
CA GLY A 47 -0.12 -21.55 4.98
C GLY A 47 -1.61 -21.34 5.23
N MET A 48 -2.37 -20.76 4.29
CA MET A 48 -3.81 -20.59 4.41
C MET A 48 -4.52 -21.94 4.38
N GLN A 49 -5.27 -22.23 5.42
CA GLN A 49 -5.98 -23.51 5.60
C GLN A 49 -7.43 -23.40 5.16
N GLN A 50 -7.94 -24.42 4.48
CA GLN A 50 -9.32 -24.52 4.09
C GLN A 50 -10.12 -25.19 5.24
N ASN A 51 -11.23 -24.56 5.63
CA ASN A 51 -12.24 -25.10 6.54
C ASN A 51 -13.56 -25.30 5.78
N VAL A 52 -14.62 -25.73 6.47
CA VAL A 52 -15.91 -26.04 5.82
C VAL A 52 -16.48 -24.81 5.06
N ASP A 53 -16.53 -23.64 5.71
CA ASP A 53 -17.19 -22.45 5.17
C ASP A 53 -16.26 -21.24 5.02
N CYS A 54 -14.98 -21.39 5.32
CA CYS A 54 -14.01 -20.31 5.27
C CYS A 54 -12.58 -20.81 5.07
N HIS A 55 -11.67 -19.88 4.83
CA HIS A 55 -10.24 -20.11 4.94
C HIS A 55 -9.72 -19.45 6.20
N SER A 56 -8.72 -20.03 6.84
CA SER A 56 -8.10 -19.45 8.03
C SER A 56 -6.60 -19.33 7.89
N ILE A 57 -6.04 -18.33 8.56
CA ILE A 57 -4.61 -18.10 8.60
C ILE A 57 -4.22 -17.41 9.92
N SER A 58 -3.10 -17.84 10.51
CA SER A 58 -2.48 -17.14 11.64
C SER A 58 -1.53 -16.08 11.09
N LEU A 59 -1.75 -14.81 11.46
CA LEU A 59 -1.01 -13.69 10.90
C LEU A 59 0.36 -13.54 11.58
N PRO A 60 1.49 -13.65 10.84
CA PRO A 60 2.81 -13.41 11.38
C PRO A 60 3.04 -11.95 11.72
N THR A 61 3.79 -11.67 12.79
CA THR A 61 4.01 -10.31 13.29
C THR A 61 4.86 -9.44 12.37
N ASP A 62 5.64 -10.04 11.48
CA ASP A 62 6.47 -9.34 10.48
C ASP A 62 5.63 -8.76 9.32
N TRP A 63 4.36 -9.16 9.19
CA TRP A 63 3.40 -8.63 8.22
C TRP A 63 2.48 -7.53 8.78
N LEU A 64 2.78 -7.00 9.97
CA LEU A 64 1.95 -5.98 10.62
C LEU A 64 2.36 -4.55 10.27
N GLN A 65 1.37 -3.68 10.22
CA GLN A 65 1.45 -2.23 10.33
C GLN A 65 0.97 -1.84 11.73
N GLY A 66 1.91 -1.62 12.65
CA GLY A 66 1.56 -1.46 14.05
C GLY A 66 0.96 -2.73 14.64
N ARG A 67 -0.33 -2.75 14.92
CA ARG A 67 -1.04 -3.89 15.54
C ARG A 67 -1.92 -4.70 14.58
N THR A 68 -2.01 -4.32 13.33
CA THR A 68 -2.93 -4.93 12.34
C THR A 68 -2.17 -5.25 11.05
N ALA A 69 -2.67 -6.21 10.26
CA ALA A 69 -2.23 -6.35 8.88
C ALA A 69 -2.43 -5.03 8.13
N TYR A 70 -1.50 -4.65 7.24
CA TYR A 70 -1.75 -3.54 6.34
C TYR A 70 -2.81 -3.92 5.29
N GLY A 71 -3.41 -2.89 4.67
CA GLY A 71 -4.57 -3.08 3.80
C GLY A 71 -4.30 -3.98 2.59
N GLY A 72 -3.13 -3.87 1.98
CA GLY A 72 -2.72 -4.68 0.82
C GLY A 72 -2.64 -6.17 1.13
N LEU A 73 -2.11 -6.55 2.29
CA LEU A 73 -2.13 -7.97 2.70
C LEU A 73 -3.54 -8.46 2.92
N SER A 74 -4.36 -7.69 3.62
CA SER A 74 -5.76 -8.05 3.87
C SER A 74 -6.54 -8.26 2.56
N ALA A 75 -6.31 -7.37 1.58
CA ALA A 75 -6.91 -7.49 0.25
C ALA A 75 -6.41 -8.72 -0.51
N ALA A 76 -5.12 -9.01 -0.46
CA ALA A 76 -4.52 -10.19 -1.09
C ALA A 76 -5.08 -11.49 -0.50
N LEU A 77 -5.21 -11.57 0.82
CA LEU A 77 -5.78 -12.73 1.52
C LEU A 77 -7.27 -12.93 1.17
N CYS A 78 -8.05 -11.85 1.07
CA CYS A 78 -9.45 -11.92 0.61
C CYS A 78 -9.56 -12.44 -0.83
N LEU A 79 -8.70 -11.96 -1.74
CA LEU A 79 -8.69 -12.43 -3.12
C LEU A 79 -8.27 -13.90 -3.21
N GLU A 80 -7.23 -14.30 -2.48
CA GLU A 80 -6.76 -15.69 -2.45
C GLU A 80 -7.81 -16.64 -1.92
N ALA A 81 -8.46 -16.32 -0.79
CA ALA A 81 -9.55 -17.11 -0.23
C ALA A 81 -10.71 -17.22 -1.22
N THR A 82 -11.00 -16.15 -1.95
CA THR A 82 -12.03 -16.15 -3.00
C THR A 82 -11.68 -17.09 -4.15
N HIS A 83 -10.43 -17.11 -4.60
CA HIS A 83 -9.97 -18.04 -5.63
C HIS A 83 -10.04 -19.49 -5.17
N ARG A 84 -9.61 -19.80 -3.96
CA ARG A 84 -9.64 -21.14 -3.40
C ARG A 84 -11.07 -21.66 -3.17
N GLY A 85 -11.98 -20.76 -2.79
CA GLY A 85 -13.39 -21.11 -2.54
C GLY A 85 -14.27 -21.16 -3.81
N ASN A 86 -13.75 -20.73 -4.97
CA ASN A 86 -14.54 -20.65 -6.20
C ASN A 86 -13.72 -21.07 -7.41
N GLU A 87 -14.01 -22.23 -7.94
CA GLU A 87 -13.33 -22.73 -9.14
C GLU A 87 -13.72 -21.92 -10.39
N ASN A 88 -12.75 -21.78 -11.30
CA ASN A 88 -12.93 -21.20 -12.64
C ASN A 88 -13.47 -19.76 -12.66
N LEU A 89 -13.08 -18.93 -11.69
CA LEU A 89 -13.35 -17.49 -11.78
C LEU A 89 -12.62 -16.86 -12.97
N PRO A 90 -13.30 -16.02 -13.77
CA PRO A 90 -12.58 -15.22 -14.77
C PRO A 90 -11.68 -14.19 -14.06
N PRO A 91 -10.85 -13.44 -14.80
CA PRO A 91 -9.96 -12.46 -14.20
C PRO A 91 -10.69 -11.43 -13.32
N LEU A 92 -10.03 -10.95 -12.27
CA LEU A 92 -10.48 -9.81 -11.47
C LEU A 92 -10.59 -8.58 -12.36
N ARG A 93 -11.68 -7.80 -12.22
CA ARG A 93 -11.92 -6.54 -12.93
C ARG A 93 -11.97 -5.35 -12.01
N SER A 94 -12.57 -5.52 -10.83
CA SER A 94 -12.54 -4.49 -9.80
C SER A 94 -12.72 -5.11 -8.42
N ALA A 95 -12.28 -4.37 -7.40
CA ALA A 95 -12.44 -4.74 -6.01
C ALA A 95 -12.76 -3.51 -5.17
N GLN A 96 -13.59 -3.69 -4.14
CA GLN A 96 -13.88 -2.66 -3.15
C GLN A 96 -13.66 -3.25 -1.77
N TYR A 97 -12.91 -2.55 -0.94
CA TYR A 97 -12.58 -2.94 0.42
C TYR A 97 -13.01 -1.86 1.40
N CYS A 98 -13.69 -2.27 2.48
CA CYS A 98 -13.94 -1.47 3.67
C CYS A 98 -13.13 -2.08 4.82
N PHE A 99 -12.21 -1.32 5.40
CA PHE A 99 -11.41 -1.73 6.55
C PHE A 99 -12.16 -1.32 7.81
N VAL A 100 -12.90 -2.28 8.39
CA VAL A 100 -13.88 -2.05 9.46
C VAL A 100 -13.21 -2.07 10.82
N GLY A 101 -12.24 -2.98 10.99
CA GLY A 101 -11.52 -3.17 12.25
C GLY A 101 -10.14 -3.75 12.04
N PRO A 102 -9.40 -4.00 13.14
CA PRO A 102 -8.05 -4.52 13.05
C PRO A 102 -8.05 -6.00 12.63
N ALA A 103 -7.30 -6.32 11.58
CA ALA A 103 -7.00 -7.68 11.18
C ALA A 103 -5.80 -8.21 11.99
N THR A 104 -6.06 -8.95 13.06
CA THR A 104 -5.05 -9.44 14.01
C THR A 104 -5.27 -10.89 14.38
N GLY A 105 -4.21 -11.56 14.78
CA GLY A 105 -4.27 -12.93 15.33
C GLY A 105 -4.64 -13.98 14.29
N ASN A 106 -5.64 -14.78 14.61
CA ASN A 106 -6.19 -15.79 13.69
C ASN A 106 -7.30 -15.16 12.84
N LEU A 107 -7.09 -15.14 11.55
CA LEU A 107 -8.06 -14.58 10.60
C LEU A 107 -8.88 -15.70 9.99
N ASN A 108 -10.19 -15.47 9.89
CA ASN A 108 -11.11 -16.32 9.13
C ASN A 108 -11.68 -15.50 7.97
N ILE A 109 -11.66 -16.07 6.77
CA ILE A 109 -11.99 -15.38 5.53
C ILE A 109 -13.06 -16.20 4.81
N SER A 110 -14.25 -15.63 4.68
CA SER A 110 -15.41 -16.27 4.05
C SER A 110 -15.77 -15.56 2.75
N ALA A 111 -15.79 -16.30 1.65
CA ALA A 111 -16.16 -15.79 0.34
C ALA A 111 -17.54 -16.33 -0.07
N GLN A 112 -18.47 -15.42 -0.39
CA GLN A 112 -19.83 -15.76 -0.78
C GLN A 112 -20.13 -15.29 -2.20
N MET A 113 -20.59 -16.20 -3.06
CA MET A 113 -21.08 -15.84 -4.39
C MET A 113 -22.34 -14.97 -4.26
N LEU A 114 -22.25 -13.69 -4.63
CA LEU A 114 -23.39 -12.77 -4.64
C LEU A 114 -24.20 -12.90 -5.92
N ARG A 115 -23.50 -13.07 -7.05
CA ARG A 115 -24.12 -13.21 -8.36
C ARG A 115 -23.17 -13.91 -9.32
N LYS A 116 -23.65 -14.87 -10.08
CA LYS A 116 -22.97 -15.48 -11.22
C LYS A 116 -23.79 -15.20 -12.49
N GLY A 117 -23.25 -14.36 -13.37
CA GLY A 117 -23.83 -14.07 -14.69
C GLY A 117 -23.07 -14.82 -15.79
N LYS A 118 -23.47 -14.60 -17.03
CA LYS A 118 -22.85 -15.25 -18.21
C LYS A 118 -21.37 -14.88 -18.37
N SER A 119 -20.98 -13.64 -18.08
CA SER A 119 -19.60 -13.14 -18.28
C SER A 119 -19.05 -12.37 -17.08
N THR A 120 -19.83 -12.21 -16.02
CA THR A 120 -19.46 -11.42 -14.85
C THR A 120 -19.92 -12.15 -13.60
N THR A 121 -19.03 -12.23 -12.61
CA THR A 121 -19.29 -12.86 -11.31
C THR A 121 -18.96 -11.85 -10.21
N LEU A 122 -19.85 -11.70 -9.23
CA LEU A 122 -19.61 -10.89 -8.04
C LEU A 122 -19.53 -11.80 -6.81
N VAL A 123 -18.50 -11.57 -6.01
CA VAL A 123 -18.24 -12.31 -4.76
C VAL A 123 -18.09 -11.30 -3.63
N GLY A 124 -18.86 -11.45 -2.57
CA GLY A 124 -18.62 -10.78 -1.29
C GLY A 124 -17.61 -11.59 -0.51
N CYS A 125 -16.67 -10.90 0.15
CA CYS A 125 -15.69 -11.58 1.00
C CYS A 125 -15.51 -10.80 2.30
N ASP A 126 -15.73 -11.47 3.42
CA ASP A 126 -15.55 -10.94 4.76
C ASP A 126 -14.35 -11.61 5.43
N MET A 127 -13.50 -10.80 6.04
CA MET A 127 -12.41 -11.24 6.90
C MET A 127 -12.73 -10.86 8.33
N THR A 128 -12.67 -11.84 9.24
CA THR A 128 -12.85 -11.63 10.68
C THR A 128 -11.57 -12.00 11.41
N GLY A 129 -11.24 -11.24 12.43
CA GLY A 129 -10.13 -11.51 13.36
C GLY A 129 -10.66 -11.62 14.80
N ASP A 130 -9.73 -11.58 15.76
CA ASP A 130 -10.06 -11.71 17.19
C ASP A 130 -11.03 -10.64 17.70
N SER A 131 -11.07 -9.47 17.06
CA SER A 131 -11.96 -8.34 17.40
C SER A 131 -13.25 -8.28 16.57
N GLY A 132 -13.56 -9.30 15.79
CA GLY A 132 -14.74 -9.36 14.91
C GLY A 132 -14.40 -9.00 13.46
N LEU A 133 -15.35 -8.36 12.75
CA LEU A 133 -15.18 -8.01 11.33
C LEU A 133 -14.03 -7.04 11.14
N ALA A 134 -13.03 -7.47 10.39
CA ALA A 134 -11.85 -6.67 10.06
C ALA A 134 -11.96 -6.02 8.67
N VAL A 135 -12.36 -6.81 7.66
CA VAL A 135 -12.52 -6.33 6.28
C VAL A 135 -13.80 -6.86 5.68
N ARG A 136 -14.54 -6.00 4.98
CA ARG A 136 -15.62 -6.39 4.08
C ARG A 136 -15.28 -5.98 2.65
N SER A 137 -15.43 -6.89 1.70
CA SER A 137 -15.08 -6.61 0.31
C SER A 137 -16.11 -7.12 -0.69
N THR A 138 -16.11 -6.49 -1.87
CA THR A 138 -16.83 -6.97 -3.05
C THR A 138 -15.85 -7.07 -4.21
N LEU A 139 -15.73 -8.27 -4.78
CA LEU A 139 -14.83 -8.59 -5.86
C LEU A 139 -15.64 -8.86 -7.13
N CYS A 140 -15.30 -8.18 -8.22
CA CYS A 140 -15.94 -8.34 -9.51
C CYS A 140 -15.00 -9.04 -10.49
N PHE A 141 -15.39 -10.20 -10.96
CA PHE A 141 -14.66 -10.99 -11.95
C PHE A 141 -15.37 -10.93 -13.30
N GLY A 142 -14.61 -10.87 -14.39
CA GLY A 142 -15.20 -10.75 -15.72
C GLY A 142 -14.35 -11.33 -16.83
N ALA A 143 -14.95 -12.15 -17.68
CA ALA A 143 -14.30 -12.64 -18.89
C ALA A 143 -14.13 -11.50 -19.91
N SER A 144 -13.07 -11.58 -20.72
CA SER A 144 -12.87 -10.67 -21.84
C SER A 144 -13.99 -10.83 -22.87
N ARG A 145 -14.40 -9.70 -23.48
CA ARG A 145 -15.47 -9.63 -24.48
C ARG A 145 -15.00 -8.79 -25.66
N PRO A 146 -15.50 -9.03 -26.87
CA PRO A 146 -15.30 -8.12 -27.99
C PRO A 146 -15.78 -6.71 -27.62
N SER A 147 -15.01 -5.70 -28.00
CA SER A 147 -15.34 -4.29 -27.78
C SER A 147 -15.17 -3.52 -29.09
N SER A 148 -16.09 -2.63 -29.39
CA SER A 148 -15.98 -1.67 -30.51
C SER A 148 -15.09 -0.47 -30.17
N HIS A 149 -14.66 -0.34 -28.91
CA HIS A 149 -13.86 0.77 -28.44
C HIS A 149 -12.55 0.26 -27.83
N HIS A 150 -11.48 0.98 -28.14
CA HIS A 150 -10.19 0.83 -27.49
C HIS A 150 -9.68 2.25 -27.15
N TYR A 151 -9.65 2.61 -25.88
CA TYR A 151 -9.22 3.91 -25.40
C TYR A 151 -8.47 3.81 -24.10
N GLN A 152 -7.37 4.54 -23.99
CA GLN A 152 -6.55 4.64 -22.78
C GLN A 152 -5.90 6.03 -22.77
N SER A 153 -6.10 6.80 -21.68
CA SER A 153 -5.57 8.17 -21.51
C SER A 153 -4.43 8.26 -20.49
N LEU A 154 -4.22 7.20 -19.69
CA LEU A 154 -3.18 7.22 -18.69
C LEU A 154 -1.80 7.21 -19.35
N VAL A 155 -0.91 8.08 -18.88
CA VAL A 155 0.46 8.21 -19.39
C VAL A 155 1.43 7.88 -18.27
N LYS A 156 2.30 6.88 -18.50
CA LYS A 156 3.32 6.51 -17.53
C LYS A 156 4.26 7.69 -17.25
N PRO A 157 4.58 7.97 -15.98
CA PRO A 157 5.59 8.96 -15.64
C PRO A 157 6.94 8.67 -16.30
N GLN A 158 7.59 9.71 -16.80
CA GLN A 158 8.95 9.61 -17.32
C GLN A 158 9.92 9.62 -16.14
N VAL A 159 10.38 8.45 -15.73
CA VAL A 159 11.27 8.25 -14.59
C VAL A 159 12.42 7.31 -14.95
N ALA A 160 13.53 7.43 -14.20
CA ALA A 160 14.66 6.51 -14.31
C ALA A 160 14.27 5.08 -13.94
N GLY A 161 15.05 4.10 -14.40
CA GLY A 161 14.88 2.71 -14.01
C GLY A 161 15.18 2.47 -12.53
N PRO A 162 14.73 1.33 -11.97
CA PRO A 162 14.89 1.07 -10.53
C PRO A 162 16.35 1.01 -10.07
N ASP A 163 17.28 0.60 -10.94
CA ASP A 163 18.70 0.50 -10.59
C ASP A 163 19.37 1.87 -10.45
N ASP A 164 18.82 2.91 -11.10
CA ASP A 164 19.32 4.28 -11.06
C ASP A 164 18.63 5.13 -9.97
N CYS A 165 17.71 4.54 -9.21
CA CYS A 165 16.91 5.24 -8.20
C CYS A 165 17.38 4.93 -6.77
N PRO A 166 17.35 5.92 -5.84
CA PRO A 166 17.70 5.68 -4.45
C PRO A 166 16.68 4.76 -3.76
N ALA A 167 17.17 4.03 -2.73
CA ALA A 167 16.30 3.16 -1.93
C ALA A 167 15.21 3.99 -1.22
N TYR A 168 13.98 3.46 -1.26
CA TYR A 168 12.81 4.08 -0.62
C TYR A 168 12.62 3.62 0.82
N PHE A 169 12.66 2.31 1.10
CA PHE A 169 12.46 1.74 2.44
C PHE A 169 13.75 1.72 3.29
N ASN A 170 14.47 2.83 3.38
CA ASN A 170 15.69 2.95 4.21
C ASN A 170 15.51 3.79 5.47
N TRP A 171 14.29 4.20 5.80
CA TRP A 171 13.93 5.03 6.95
C TRP A 171 13.75 4.20 8.23
N THR A 172 14.19 4.71 9.35
CA THR A 172 14.24 4.00 10.64
C THR A 172 12.85 3.70 11.26
N ALA A 173 11.80 4.31 10.74
CA ALA A 173 10.42 4.22 11.25
C ALA A 173 9.49 3.43 10.31
N SER A 174 10.02 2.59 9.42
CA SER A 174 9.20 1.74 8.55
C SER A 174 8.44 0.70 9.37
N PRO A 175 7.14 0.44 9.06
CA PRO A 175 6.40 -0.65 9.68
C PRO A 175 6.99 -2.01 9.28
N SER A 176 6.70 -3.05 10.07
CA SER A 176 7.33 -4.39 9.90
C SER A 176 7.10 -4.95 8.50
N PHE A 177 5.89 -4.82 7.96
CA PHE A 177 5.54 -5.35 6.64
C PHE A 177 6.37 -4.75 5.49
N ALA A 178 6.83 -3.50 5.62
CA ALA A 178 7.60 -2.84 4.56
C ALA A 178 8.92 -3.57 4.24
N ARG A 179 9.42 -4.41 5.17
CA ARG A 179 10.62 -5.21 4.97
C ARG A 179 10.45 -6.34 3.95
N HIS A 180 9.22 -6.66 3.56
CA HIS A 180 8.93 -7.67 2.53
C HIS A 180 9.04 -7.11 1.11
N PHE A 181 9.29 -5.80 0.99
CA PHE A 181 9.37 -5.11 -0.29
C PHE A 181 10.72 -4.41 -0.49
N ASP A 182 11.23 -4.45 -1.70
CA ASP A 182 12.23 -3.51 -2.18
C ASP A 182 11.51 -2.31 -2.80
N GLY A 183 12.00 -1.11 -2.53
CA GLY A 183 11.44 0.13 -3.04
C GLY A 183 12.51 1.09 -3.51
N ARG A 184 12.27 1.79 -4.64
CA ARG A 184 13.17 2.79 -5.22
C ARG A 184 12.40 4.06 -5.54
N LEU A 185 12.79 5.19 -4.96
CA LEU A 185 12.13 6.47 -5.23
C LEU A 185 12.52 6.97 -6.61
N ALA A 186 11.58 6.93 -7.55
CA ALA A 186 11.82 7.34 -8.94
C ALA A 186 11.47 8.83 -9.18
N ALA A 187 10.47 9.36 -8.47
CA ALA A 187 10.11 10.79 -8.52
C ALA A 187 9.27 11.18 -7.31
N GLY A 188 9.08 12.48 -7.10
CA GLY A 188 8.31 13.03 -5.99
C GLY A 188 9.12 13.11 -4.70
N ALA A 189 8.47 12.98 -3.55
CA ALA A 189 9.08 13.21 -2.25
C ALA A 189 8.87 12.06 -1.27
N MET A 190 9.78 11.94 -0.31
CA MET A 190 9.66 11.02 0.81
C MET A 190 8.59 11.52 1.81
N PRO A 191 7.94 10.64 2.56
CA PRO A 191 7.10 11.06 3.69
C PRO A 191 7.86 11.97 4.65
N ARG A 192 7.18 12.96 5.22
CA ARG A 192 7.71 13.92 6.21
C ARG A 192 8.77 14.87 5.66
N THR A 193 8.56 15.36 4.44
CA THR A 193 9.45 16.35 3.81
C THR A 193 8.92 17.78 3.91
N ASN A 194 7.76 17.98 4.51
CA ASN A 194 7.10 19.28 4.78
C ASN A 194 7.16 20.28 3.61
N GLY A 195 6.00 20.57 3.02
CA GLY A 195 5.87 21.56 1.94
C GLY A 195 6.18 21.05 0.53
N ALA A 196 6.58 19.80 0.37
CA ALA A 196 6.66 19.20 -0.95
C ALA A 196 5.26 18.88 -1.48
N LYS A 197 5.11 18.74 -2.80
CA LYS A 197 3.87 18.27 -3.41
C LYS A 197 3.58 16.84 -2.95
N PRO A 198 2.35 16.51 -2.49
CA PRO A 198 2.02 15.20 -1.94
C PRO A 198 1.83 14.16 -3.05
N GLU A 199 2.92 13.83 -3.71
CA GLU A 199 3.00 12.83 -4.77
C GLU A 199 4.32 12.07 -4.70
N MET A 200 4.29 10.81 -5.11
CA MET A 200 5.49 9.99 -5.22
C MET A 200 5.32 8.94 -6.33
N SER A 201 6.43 8.64 -7.00
CA SER A 201 6.55 7.51 -7.91
C SER A 201 7.65 6.60 -7.40
N VAL A 202 7.31 5.37 -7.10
CA VAL A 202 8.23 4.41 -6.47
C VAL A 202 8.18 3.10 -7.23
N TRP A 203 9.34 2.61 -7.66
CA TRP A 203 9.48 1.23 -8.10
C TRP A 203 9.40 0.31 -6.89
N LEU A 204 8.54 -0.70 -6.97
CA LEU A 204 8.28 -1.67 -5.91
C LEU A 204 8.42 -3.09 -6.44
N ARG A 205 8.96 -3.99 -5.62
CA ARG A 205 8.90 -5.44 -5.85
C ARG A 205 8.87 -6.20 -4.52
N HIS A 206 8.34 -7.41 -4.54
CA HIS A 206 8.50 -8.31 -3.42
C HIS A 206 9.97 -8.77 -3.27
N HIS A 207 10.44 -8.94 -2.04
CA HIS A 207 11.72 -9.64 -1.82
C HIS A 207 11.59 -11.15 -2.05
N ASP A 208 10.41 -11.69 -1.78
CA ASP A 208 10.07 -13.08 -2.07
C ASP A 208 9.87 -13.26 -3.59
N ILE A 209 10.61 -14.19 -4.18
CA ILE A 209 10.49 -14.50 -5.62
C ILE A 209 9.29 -15.43 -5.82
N GLY A 210 8.44 -15.13 -6.78
CA GLY A 210 7.25 -15.91 -7.06
C GLY A 210 6.65 -15.60 -8.44
N ASP A 211 5.36 -15.89 -8.62
CA ASP A 211 4.64 -15.49 -9.82
C ASP A 211 4.36 -14.00 -9.81
N GLU A 212 5.21 -13.24 -10.47
CA GLU A 212 5.13 -11.77 -10.52
C GLU A 212 3.94 -11.27 -11.36
N THR A 213 3.22 -12.17 -12.02
CA THR A 213 1.97 -11.85 -12.75
C THR A 213 0.72 -12.11 -11.90
N SER A 214 0.87 -12.66 -10.70
CA SER A 214 -0.23 -12.95 -9.79
C SER A 214 -0.90 -11.67 -9.29
N MET A 215 -2.21 -11.54 -9.51
CA MET A 215 -3.00 -10.42 -8.98
C MET A 215 -3.02 -10.39 -7.46
N VAL A 216 -2.94 -11.55 -6.78
CA VAL A 216 -2.85 -11.63 -5.31
C VAL A 216 -1.58 -10.95 -4.80
N ARG A 217 -0.43 -11.24 -5.43
CA ARG A 217 0.84 -10.56 -5.10
C ARG A 217 0.80 -9.07 -5.42
N LEU A 218 0.20 -8.73 -6.56
CA LEU A 218 0.10 -7.33 -6.99
C LEU A 218 -0.77 -6.50 -6.04
N LEU A 219 -1.88 -7.04 -5.52
CA LEU A 219 -2.69 -6.34 -4.52
C LEU A 219 -1.92 -6.09 -3.22
N ALA A 220 -1.16 -7.08 -2.74
CA ALA A 220 -0.29 -6.88 -1.58
C ALA A 220 0.72 -5.74 -1.83
N LEU A 221 1.34 -5.70 -3.01
CA LEU A 221 2.32 -4.68 -3.36
C LEU A 221 1.68 -3.29 -3.57
N ALA A 222 0.48 -3.22 -4.15
CA ALA A 222 -0.16 -1.97 -4.54
C ALA A 222 -0.47 -1.02 -3.37
N ASP A 223 -0.53 -1.55 -2.14
CA ASP A 223 -0.72 -0.79 -0.90
C ASP A 223 0.55 -0.74 -0.03
N ALA A 224 1.72 -1.05 -0.59
CA ALA A 224 2.98 -1.04 0.17
C ALA A 224 3.48 0.37 0.50
N LEU A 225 3.03 1.40 -0.24
CA LEU A 225 3.38 2.79 0.01
C LEU A 225 2.50 3.39 1.12
N PRO A 226 3.05 4.26 1.96
CA PRO A 226 2.24 5.08 2.84
C PRO A 226 1.40 6.09 2.02
N PRO A 227 0.33 6.65 2.59
CA PRO A 227 -0.44 7.69 1.92
C PRO A 227 0.43 8.86 1.48
N ALA A 228 0.24 9.32 0.24
CA ALA A 228 0.98 10.45 -0.32
C ALA A 228 0.82 11.73 0.50
N ALA A 229 -0.30 11.89 1.22
CA ALA A 229 -0.52 12.98 2.17
C ALA A 229 0.57 13.08 3.25
N LEU A 230 1.24 11.98 3.61
CA LEU A 230 2.33 12.01 4.60
C LEU A 230 3.59 12.77 4.14
N VAL A 231 3.69 13.10 2.84
CA VAL A 231 4.71 14.03 2.33
C VAL A 231 4.58 15.41 2.97
N LEU A 232 3.35 15.84 3.28
CA LEU A 232 3.07 17.14 3.92
C LEU A 232 3.39 17.17 5.43
N ALA A 233 3.57 16.03 6.04
CA ALA A 233 3.83 15.93 7.48
C ALA A 233 5.28 16.32 7.84
N THR A 234 5.51 16.64 9.10
CA THR A 234 6.85 16.77 9.72
C THR A 234 7.16 15.59 10.63
N ASP A 235 6.13 15.08 11.30
CA ASP A 235 6.23 14.06 12.34
C ASP A 235 5.50 12.77 11.95
N PRO A 236 5.84 11.64 12.58
CA PRO A 236 5.07 10.42 12.44
C PRO A 236 3.63 10.62 12.91
N MET A 237 2.67 10.25 12.06
CA MET A 237 1.24 10.32 12.39
C MET A 237 0.63 8.93 12.23
N PRO A 238 -0.24 8.49 13.19
CA PRO A 238 -1.05 7.31 12.99
C PRO A 238 -2.00 7.51 11.81
N ILE A 239 -2.15 6.47 11.00
CA ILE A 239 -3.02 6.47 9.84
C ILE A 239 -3.88 5.20 9.83
N SER A 240 -5.04 5.28 9.21
CA SER A 240 -5.91 4.13 8.96
C SER A 240 -6.63 4.29 7.64
N THR A 241 -6.41 3.38 6.71
CA THR A 241 -7.20 3.31 5.48
C THR A 241 -8.61 2.87 5.84
N LEU A 242 -9.62 3.63 5.40
CA LEU A 242 -11.03 3.33 5.64
C LEU A 242 -11.63 2.53 4.48
N THR A 243 -11.35 2.98 3.26
CA THR A 243 -11.84 2.32 2.04
C THR A 243 -10.75 2.30 0.97
N TRP A 244 -10.80 1.25 0.16
CA TRP A 244 -9.95 1.09 -1.01
C TRP A 244 -10.75 0.53 -2.18
N SER A 245 -10.80 1.27 -3.28
CA SER A 245 -11.44 0.88 -4.53
C SER A 245 -10.38 0.67 -5.60
N ILE A 246 -10.46 -0.41 -6.34
CA ILE A 246 -9.49 -0.83 -7.34
C ILE A 246 -10.21 -1.17 -8.65
N ASP A 247 -9.72 -0.62 -9.76
CA ASP A 247 -10.07 -1.00 -11.11
C ASP A 247 -8.86 -1.67 -11.79
N VAL A 248 -9.02 -2.91 -12.22
CA VAL A 248 -7.98 -3.69 -12.92
C VAL A 248 -8.08 -3.42 -14.41
N LEU A 249 -7.06 -2.79 -14.96
CA LEU A 249 -7.01 -2.39 -16.37
C LEU A 249 -6.40 -3.49 -17.24
N GLU A 250 -5.42 -4.23 -16.71
CA GLU A 250 -4.77 -5.36 -17.37
C GLU A 250 -5.07 -6.65 -16.61
N ALA A 251 -5.89 -7.50 -17.22
CA ALA A 251 -6.38 -8.73 -16.58
C ALA A 251 -5.27 -9.80 -16.38
N TYR A 252 -4.28 -9.79 -17.24
CA TYR A 252 -3.15 -10.71 -17.23
C TYR A 252 -1.85 -9.91 -17.38
N PRO A 253 -1.44 -9.20 -16.33
CA PRO A 253 -0.25 -8.36 -16.40
C PRO A 253 0.99 -9.22 -16.62
N SER A 254 1.92 -8.76 -17.46
CA SER A 254 3.21 -9.39 -17.64
C SER A 254 4.29 -8.62 -16.92
N ASN A 255 5.16 -9.32 -16.22
CA ASN A 255 6.30 -8.72 -15.53
C ASN A 255 7.45 -9.71 -15.43
N SER A 256 8.52 -9.47 -16.15
CA SER A 256 9.71 -10.31 -16.15
C SER A 256 10.78 -9.88 -15.15
N THR A 257 10.64 -8.71 -14.54
CA THR A 257 11.65 -8.10 -13.64
C THR A 257 11.25 -8.12 -12.19
N GLY A 258 9.97 -8.38 -11.90
CA GLY A 258 9.37 -8.23 -10.57
C GLY A 258 9.10 -6.79 -10.15
N TRP A 259 9.60 -5.78 -10.87
CA TRP A 259 9.40 -4.38 -10.56
C TRP A 259 8.08 -3.84 -11.11
N TRP A 260 7.36 -3.09 -10.27
CA TRP A 260 6.15 -2.34 -10.62
C TRP A 260 6.37 -0.88 -10.26
N LEU A 261 5.95 0.06 -11.11
CA LEU A 261 5.98 1.48 -10.76
C LEU A 261 4.65 1.87 -10.14
N ALA A 262 4.67 2.22 -8.86
CA ALA A 262 3.52 2.79 -8.15
C ALA A 262 3.61 4.32 -8.17
N GLN A 263 2.62 4.98 -8.76
CA GLN A 263 2.47 6.43 -8.75
C GLN A 263 1.31 6.78 -7.83
N ALA A 264 1.59 7.40 -6.69
CA ALA A 264 0.59 7.83 -5.71
C ALA A 264 0.49 9.35 -5.67
N THR A 265 -0.73 9.87 -5.68
CA THR A 265 -1.05 11.31 -5.66
C THR A 265 -2.16 11.57 -4.65
N CYS A 266 -1.97 12.53 -3.74
CA CYS A 266 -2.99 12.97 -2.81
C CYS A 266 -3.82 14.08 -3.46
N ASP A 267 -5.12 13.89 -3.59
CA ASP A 267 -6.06 14.91 -4.11
C ASP A 267 -6.40 15.95 -3.04
N THR A 268 -6.59 15.49 -1.80
CA THR A 268 -6.96 16.35 -0.67
C THR A 268 -6.50 15.73 0.65
N SER A 269 -6.08 16.58 1.58
CA SER A 269 -5.77 16.21 2.96
C SER A 269 -6.22 17.34 3.87
N ARG A 270 -7.30 17.13 4.62
CA ARG A 270 -7.88 18.11 5.55
C ARG A 270 -8.82 17.43 6.54
N GLU A 271 -9.05 18.08 7.67
CA GLU A 271 -10.01 17.63 8.71
C GLU A 271 -9.76 16.18 9.17
N GLY A 272 -8.47 15.76 9.18
CA GLY A 272 -8.09 14.41 9.57
C GLY A 272 -8.33 13.32 8.52
N TYR A 273 -8.64 13.68 7.28
CA TYR A 273 -8.84 12.73 6.18
C TYR A 273 -8.03 13.09 4.94
N SER A 274 -7.60 12.08 4.20
CA SER A 274 -7.03 12.26 2.87
C SER A 274 -7.72 11.36 1.86
N ALA A 275 -7.82 11.86 0.62
CA ALA A 275 -8.19 11.08 -0.55
C ALA A 275 -7.00 11.04 -1.50
N GLN A 276 -6.71 9.85 -2.03
CA GLN A 276 -5.59 9.66 -2.93
C GLN A 276 -5.91 8.69 -4.06
N GLU A 277 -5.18 8.84 -5.15
CA GLU A 277 -5.15 7.91 -6.26
C GLU A 277 -3.77 7.24 -6.35
N THR A 278 -3.77 5.97 -6.72
CA THR A 278 -2.56 5.21 -7.03
C THR A 278 -2.74 4.50 -8.36
N VAL A 279 -1.78 4.66 -9.27
CA VAL A 279 -1.72 3.93 -10.53
C VAL A 279 -0.50 3.00 -10.47
N ILE A 280 -0.71 1.72 -10.77
CA ILE A 280 0.38 0.75 -10.92
C ILE A 280 0.65 0.53 -12.40
N TRP A 281 1.92 0.67 -12.75
CA TRP A 281 2.44 0.50 -14.10
C TRP A 281 3.35 -0.72 -14.17
N SER A 282 3.24 -1.48 -15.26
CA SER A 282 4.23 -2.51 -15.58
C SER A 282 5.56 -1.87 -16.06
N PRO A 283 6.66 -2.61 -16.05
CA PRO A 283 7.96 -2.08 -16.52
C PRO A 283 7.92 -1.57 -17.95
N ASP A 284 7.16 -2.23 -18.83
CA ASP A 284 6.97 -1.86 -20.24
C ASP A 284 6.02 -0.68 -20.46
N GLY A 285 5.46 -0.11 -19.39
CA GLY A 285 4.72 1.15 -19.43
C GLY A 285 3.21 1.03 -19.58
N LYS A 286 2.66 -0.17 -19.42
CA LYS A 286 1.19 -0.35 -19.42
C LYS A 286 0.62 -0.05 -18.04
N PRO A 287 -0.50 0.69 -17.95
CA PRO A 287 -1.21 0.82 -16.68
C PRO A 287 -1.92 -0.50 -16.37
N VAL A 288 -1.71 -1.01 -15.17
CA VAL A 288 -2.20 -2.34 -14.75
C VAL A 288 -3.43 -2.22 -13.86
N LEU A 289 -3.40 -1.30 -12.91
CA LEU A 289 -4.54 -0.98 -12.07
C LEU A 289 -4.55 0.49 -11.66
N VAL A 290 -5.74 1.00 -11.39
CA VAL A 290 -5.98 2.28 -10.72
C VAL A 290 -6.67 2.00 -9.40
N ALA A 291 -6.25 2.68 -8.37
CA ALA A 291 -6.83 2.52 -7.03
C ALA A 291 -7.08 3.87 -6.38
N ARG A 292 -8.15 3.97 -5.60
CA ARG A 292 -8.48 5.14 -4.79
C ARG A 292 -8.66 4.75 -3.34
N GLN A 293 -8.07 5.53 -2.45
CA GLN A 293 -8.17 5.32 -1.01
C GLN A 293 -8.70 6.55 -0.29
N ASN A 294 -9.50 6.30 0.74
CA ASN A 294 -9.79 7.27 1.79
C ASN A 294 -9.07 6.84 3.06
N VAL A 295 -8.28 7.75 3.62
CA VAL A 295 -7.39 7.47 4.76
C VAL A 295 -7.67 8.47 5.88
N ALA A 296 -7.92 7.98 7.09
CA ALA A 296 -7.92 8.79 8.31
C ALA A 296 -6.49 9.03 8.78
N ILE A 297 -6.18 10.28 9.13
CA ILE A 297 -4.87 10.74 9.61
C ILE A 297 -5.10 11.35 10.99
N PHE A 298 -4.40 10.83 12.00
CA PHE A 298 -4.54 11.24 13.40
C PHE A 298 -3.30 12.03 13.80
N GLY A 299 -3.44 13.34 13.85
CA GLY A 299 -2.36 14.27 14.21
C GLY A 299 -2.86 15.47 15.01
#